data_bf2bf25b4882e75bcf919eee6fafaa00
#
_entry.id   bf2bf25b4882e75bcf919eee6fafaa00
#
_cell.length_a   1.000
_cell.length_b   1.000
_cell.length_c   1.000
_cell.angle_alpha   90.00
_cell.angle_beta   90.00
_cell.angle_gamma   90.00
#
_symmetry.space_group_name_H-M   'P 1'
#
loop_
_entity.id
_entity.type
_entity.pdbx_description
1 polymer ?
#
loop_
_entity_poly.entity_id
_entity_poly.type
_entity_poly.pdbx_seq_one_letter_code
_entity_poly.pdbx_strand_id
1 'polypeptide(L)'
;MATCIGMVARVGCTALFVLKPVARQCSRQRTCVFTPHRFSHGVRSSLYEHVREGYSDKPELDMRAVCEETDKVIANVENRKGDLKGDDVRKIVCVWQELKAVQAEIAGLEEQKRHIGATVKTLVSKNDKKALASLPEYTQALQKGREVRNRLNQLYPKENELDQEYYRRALRLPNTSHPDVPVGDESQARVVELVGQKPEFDFKPRGHLELGEGLGLIRQRHLAHVSGHRSYYLRGAGARLQTALQNLALDTLQRRGFIPMVVPDLLKGAIFEGCGMQPNAHLSQVYSLDQTRFPDLKLAGTGEVGVAGFFMDHAVNWKDLPVRTVCSSTCYRAETDTGRETWGLYRVHHFNKVEMFGVTADETGEESSQLLEEFVSLQKEMFSALELHYRVLDMPTQELGLPAYRKYDIEAWMPGRDSYGEISSGSNCTDYQSRRLNILYEREDGSLQYAHTVNATACAIPRTVIAILETHQTKEGTVRVPRALQPYLGLEVIEKPKYSPLKYIGPNQHHRPPRPAPKTR
;
A
#
# COMPACT_ATOMS: atom_id res chain seq x y z
N MET A 1 39.50 -2.42 -42.55
CA MET A 1 40.95 -2.78 -42.56
C MET A 1 41.51 -2.52 -41.18
N ALA A 2 42.18 -3.55 -40.66
CA ALA A 2 43.08 -3.65 -39.51
C ALA A 2 42.42 -3.49 -38.12
N THR A 3 42.05 -4.55 -37.45
CA THR A 3 42.83 -5.51 -36.61
C THR A 3 43.93 -4.90 -35.76
N CYS A 4 43.74 -4.95 -34.44
CA CYS A 4 44.84 -5.21 -33.51
C CYS A 4 44.32 -5.94 -32.24
N ILE A 5 44.94 -7.07 -32.03
CA ILE A 5 44.86 -8.09 -31.01
C ILE A 5 45.83 -7.75 -29.87
N GLY A 6 45.47 -8.16 -28.65
CA GLY A 6 46.42 -8.57 -27.62
C GLY A 6 46.58 -7.59 -26.47
N MET A 7 46.52 -7.94 -25.19
CA MET A 7 47.25 -8.97 -24.52
C MET A 7 46.72 -9.16 -23.08
N VAL A 8 46.70 -10.36 -22.66
CA VAL A 8 46.37 -10.86 -21.30
C VAL A 8 47.49 -10.50 -20.32
N ALA A 9 47.17 -10.03 -19.13
CA ALA A 9 48.04 -10.16 -17.96
C ALA A 9 47.23 -10.67 -16.76
N ARG A 10 47.46 -11.94 -16.43
CA ARG A 10 47.09 -12.58 -15.18
C ARG A 10 48.01 -12.05 -14.06
N VAL A 11 47.41 -11.59 -12.96
CA VAL A 11 48.11 -11.65 -11.67
C VAL A 11 47.16 -12.32 -10.69
N GLY A 12 47.57 -13.53 -10.27
CA GLY A 12 46.89 -14.28 -9.25
C GLY A 12 47.29 -13.76 -7.84
N CYS A 13 46.33 -13.76 -6.96
CA CYS A 13 46.63 -13.81 -5.54
C CYS A 13 45.53 -14.65 -4.87
N THR A 14 45.95 -15.86 -4.52
CA THR A 14 45.24 -16.86 -3.73
C THR A 14 45.23 -16.43 -2.28
N ALA A 15 44.04 -16.22 -1.73
CA ALA A 15 43.84 -16.26 -0.28
C ALA A 15 42.68 -17.22 0.00
N LEU A 16 43.04 -18.44 0.38
CA LEU A 16 42.13 -19.44 0.95
C LEU A 16 41.65 -18.97 2.31
N PHE A 17 40.39 -18.59 2.43
CA PHE A 17 39.69 -18.59 3.72
C PHE A 17 38.84 -19.86 3.79
N VAL A 18 39.30 -20.78 4.63
CA VAL A 18 38.59 -22.00 5.01
C VAL A 18 37.50 -21.58 6.02
N LEU A 19 36.27 -21.44 5.56
CA LEU A 19 35.11 -21.37 6.42
C LEU A 19 34.59 -22.78 6.67
N LYS A 20 34.68 -23.22 7.93
CA LYS A 20 34.07 -24.48 8.40
C LYS A 20 32.54 -24.34 8.28
N PRO A 21 31.84 -25.33 7.72
CA PRO A 21 30.39 -25.34 7.73
C PRO A 21 29.89 -25.66 9.14
N VAL A 22 29.14 -24.75 9.73
CA VAL A 22 28.28 -25.02 10.89
C VAL A 22 27.11 -25.84 10.38
N ALA A 23 27.10 -27.13 10.67
CA ALA A 23 25.98 -28.01 10.38
C ALA A 23 24.79 -27.60 11.27
N ARG A 24 23.83 -26.85 10.72
CA ARG A 24 22.50 -26.75 11.30
C ARG A 24 21.80 -28.09 11.11
N GLN A 25 21.50 -28.74 12.21
CA GLN A 25 20.63 -29.92 12.23
C GLN A 25 19.26 -29.52 11.70
N CYS A 26 19.00 -29.95 10.46
CA CYS A 26 17.67 -29.87 9.86
C CYS A 26 16.77 -30.90 10.58
N SER A 27 15.92 -30.45 11.48
CA SER A 27 14.85 -31.26 12.05
C SER A 27 13.88 -31.61 10.91
N ARG A 28 13.70 -32.90 10.66
CA ARG A 28 12.73 -33.44 9.69
C ARG A 28 11.34 -32.93 10.02
N GLN A 29 10.86 -31.90 9.33
CA GLN A 29 9.46 -31.56 9.27
C GLN A 29 8.73 -32.64 8.48
N ARG A 30 7.81 -33.34 9.15
CA ARG A 30 6.86 -34.23 8.48
C ARG A 30 5.92 -33.35 7.66
N THR A 31 6.00 -33.46 6.35
CA THR A 31 5.01 -32.93 5.42
C THR A 31 3.65 -33.58 5.72
N CYS A 32 2.79 -32.85 6.42
CA CYS A 32 1.37 -33.17 6.46
C CYS A 32 0.78 -32.78 5.09
N VAL A 33 0.40 -33.77 4.32
CA VAL A 33 -0.40 -33.60 3.09
C VAL A 33 -1.80 -33.15 3.54
N PHE A 34 -2.08 -31.86 3.42
CA PHE A 34 -3.40 -31.30 3.67
C PHE A 34 -4.26 -31.44 2.41
N THR A 35 -5.31 -32.22 2.48
CA THR A 35 -6.44 -32.16 1.55
C THR A 35 -7.15 -30.83 1.74
N PRO A 36 -7.44 -30.06 0.67
CA PRO A 36 -8.12 -28.79 0.80
C PRO A 36 -9.58 -29.03 1.20
N HIS A 37 -9.92 -28.83 2.47
CA HIS A 37 -11.32 -28.66 2.87
C HIS A 37 -11.85 -27.38 2.22
N ARG A 38 -12.93 -27.49 1.44
CA ARG A 38 -13.71 -26.38 0.93
C ARG A 38 -14.28 -25.60 2.12
N PHE A 39 -13.64 -24.47 2.42
CA PHE A 39 -14.14 -23.54 3.43
C PHE A 39 -15.23 -22.65 2.83
N SER A 40 -16.36 -22.57 3.54
CA SER A 40 -17.44 -21.64 3.31
C SER A 40 -16.97 -20.19 3.49
N HIS A 41 -17.11 -19.37 2.45
CA HIS A 41 -17.27 -17.90 2.43
C HIS A 41 -16.51 -17.03 3.44
N GLY A 42 -15.17 -17.19 3.56
CA GLY A 42 -14.30 -16.16 4.13
C GLY A 42 -13.47 -15.52 3.02
N VAL A 43 -13.39 -14.19 2.97
CA VAL A 43 -12.49 -13.49 2.04
C VAL A 43 -11.06 -13.99 2.26
N ARG A 44 -10.39 -14.40 1.17
CA ARG A 44 -8.99 -14.85 1.20
C ARG A 44 -8.10 -13.71 1.69
N SER A 45 -7.20 -13.96 2.65
CA SER A 45 -6.16 -13.03 3.07
C SER A 45 -4.82 -13.44 2.47
N SER A 46 -4.28 -12.59 1.60
CA SER A 46 -2.97 -12.79 1.00
C SER A 46 -1.84 -12.68 2.03
N LEU A 47 -1.98 -11.76 3.00
CA LEU A 47 -0.99 -11.59 4.07
C LEU A 47 -0.94 -12.81 5.00
N TYR A 48 -2.10 -13.35 5.37
CA TYR A 48 -2.17 -14.58 6.16
C TYR A 48 -1.50 -15.76 5.44
N GLU A 49 -1.77 -15.92 4.13
CA GLU A 49 -1.17 -16.99 3.34
C GLU A 49 0.35 -16.81 3.20
N HIS A 50 0.81 -15.58 2.97
CA HIS A 50 2.22 -15.21 2.88
C HIS A 50 3.01 -15.64 4.13
N VAL A 51 2.47 -15.34 5.31
CA VAL A 51 3.05 -15.75 6.60
C VAL A 51 3.04 -17.28 6.76
N ARG A 52 1.93 -17.92 6.41
CA ARG A 52 1.79 -19.38 6.52
C ARG A 52 2.75 -20.13 5.60
N GLU A 53 3.08 -19.58 4.45
CA GLU A 53 4.07 -20.12 3.51
C GLU A 53 5.51 -19.87 3.99
N GLY A 54 5.71 -19.10 5.05
CA GLY A 54 7.01 -18.86 5.67
C GLY A 54 7.85 -17.78 4.98
N TYR A 55 7.21 -16.87 4.24
CA TYR A 55 7.90 -15.75 3.60
C TYR A 55 8.23 -14.62 4.57
N SER A 56 7.41 -14.43 5.61
CA SER A 56 7.61 -13.43 6.66
C SER A 56 7.23 -13.98 8.00
N ASP A 57 7.75 -13.38 9.06
CA ASP A 57 7.27 -13.62 10.42
C ASP A 57 5.83 -13.13 10.57
N LYS A 58 5.11 -13.75 11.51
CA LYS A 58 3.73 -13.41 11.78
C LYS A 58 3.64 -11.99 12.36
N PRO A 59 2.87 -11.07 11.73
CA PRO A 59 2.67 -9.74 12.29
C PRO A 59 2.12 -9.78 13.71
N GLU A 60 2.67 -8.96 14.57
CA GLU A 60 2.23 -8.82 15.96
C GLU A 60 1.29 -7.60 16.06
N LEU A 61 -0.01 -7.87 16.09
CA LEU A 61 -1.03 -6.85 16.31
C LEU A 61 -1.12 -6.52 17.80
N ASP A 62 -1.28 -5.24 18.15
CA ASP A 62 -1.40 -4.82 19.54
C ASP A 62 -2.78 -5.19 20.13
N MET A 63 -2.95 -6.47 20.39
CA MET A 63 -4.18 -7.00 20.99
C MET A 63 -4.33 -6.67 22.46
N ARG A 64 -3.25 -6.27 23.13
CA ARG A 64 -3.34 -5.84 24.53
C ARG A 64 -4.14 -4.54 24.61
N ALA A 65 -3.78 -3.54 23.82
CA ALA A 65 -4.52 -2.28 23.73
C ALA A 65 -5.99 -2.51 23.30
N VAL A 66 -6.22 -3.39 22.31
CA VAL A 66 -7.58 -3.75 21.86
C VAL A 66 -8.42 -4.36 22.99
N CYS A 67 -7.84 -5.20 23.86
CA CYS A 67 -8.55 -5.82 24.97
C CYS A 67 -8.77 -4.86 26.15
N GLU A 68 -7.78 -4.01 26.45
CA GLU A 68 -7.85 -3.05 27.54
C GLU A 68 -8.84 -1.92 27.23
N GLU A 69 -8.95 -1.51 25.94
CA GLU A 69 -9.79 -0.40 25.48
C GLU A 69 -10.88 -0.84 24.48
N THR A 70 -11.45 -2.02 24.64
CA THR A 70 -12.41 -2.62 23.69
C THR A 70 -13.53 -1.66 23.29
N ASP A 71 -14.11 -0.91 24.22
CA ASP A 71 -15.21 0.02 23.92
C ASP A 71 -14.76 1.20 23.05
N LYS A 72 -13.53 1.70 23.23
CA LYS A 72 -12.96 2.74 22.36
C LYS A 72 -12.72 2.19 20.94
N VAL A 73 -12.21 0.95 20.83
CA VAL A 73 -12.02 0.29 19.53
C VAL A 73 -13.35 0.08 18.82
N ILE A 74 -14.41 -0.30 19.54
CA ILE A 74 -15.78 -0.41 19.00
C ILE A 74 -16.25 0.95 18.49
N ALA A 75 -16.14 2.00 19.30
CA ALA A 75 -16.53 3.35 18.88
C ALA A 75 -15.77 3.82 17.63
N ASN A 76 -14.46 3.55 17.56
CA ASN A 76 -13.64 3.87 16.38
C ASN A 76 -14.10 3.11 15.14
N VAL A 77 -14.37 1.81 15.23
CA VAL A 77 -14.88 0.98 14.13
C VAL A 77 -16.23 1.49 13.63
N GLU A 78 -17.15 1.82 14.54
CA GLU A 78 -18.48 2.36 14.19
C GLU A 78 -18.39 3.74 13.55
N ASN A 79 -17.48 4.62 14.03
CA ASN A 79 -17.26 5.94 13.47
C ASN A 79 -16.67 5.89 12.04
N ARG A 80 -15.84 4.89 11.74
CA ARG A 80 -15.24 4.69 10.40
C ARG A 80 -16.21 4.09 9.39
N LYS A 81 -17.31 3.49 9.83
CA LYS A 81 -18.32 2.83 8.99
C LYS A 81 -17.76 1.87 7.92
N GLY A 82 -16.64 1.23 8.23
CA GLY A 82 -16.07 0.18 7.39
C GLY A 82 -16.89 -1.13 7.44
N ASP A 83 -16.27 -2.21 6.97
CA ASP A 83 -16.90 -3.53 6.92
C ASP A 83 -17.13 -4.16 8.31
N LEU A 84 -16.27 -3.83 9.29
CA LEU A 84 -16.39 -4.34 10.64
C LEU A 84 -17.43 -3.55 11.45
N LYS A 85 -18.07 -4.26 12.40
CA LYS A 85 -19.02 -3.73 13.37
C LYS A 85 -18.54 -4.02 14.79
N GLY A 86 -19.16 -3.40 15.79
CA GLY A 86 -18.80 -3.60 17.18
C GLY A 86 -18.82 -5.06 17.64
N ASP A 87 -19.76 -5.86 17.11
CA ASP A 87 -19.83 -7.30 17.42
C ASP A 87 -18.65 -8.08 16.84
N ASP A 88 -18.10 -7.66 15.70
CA ASP A 88 -16.88 -8.27 15.15
C ASP A 88 -15.68 -8.03 16.07
N VAL A 89 -15.58 -6.82 16.66
CA VAL A 89 -14.52 -6.51 17.64
C VAL A 89 -14.63 -7.41 18.87
N ARG A 90 -15.84 -7.54 19.44
CA ARG A 90 -16.09 -8.47 20.58
C ARG A 90 -15.71 -9.90 20.23
N LYS A 91 -16.06 -10.35 19.03
CA LYS A 91 -15.70 -11.67 18.53
C LYS A 91 -14.19 -11.86 18.42
N ILE A 92 -13.45 -10.86 17.91
CA ILE A 92 -11.98 -10.88 17.82
C ILE A 92 -11.37 -11.03 19.21
N VAL A 93 -11.82 -10.24 20.19
CA VAL A 93 -11.34 -10.29 21.57
C VAL A 93 -11.62 -11.66 22.19
N CYS A 94 -12.83 -12.20 22.01
CA CYS A 94 -13.21 -13.52 22.54
C CYS A 94 -12.32 -14.64 21.97
N VAL A 95 -12.15 -14.68 20.63
CA VAL A 95 -11.32 -15.70 19.97
C VAL A 95 -9.85 -15.57 20.40
N TRP A 96 -9.34 -14.34 20.54
CA TRP A 96 -7.97 -14.12 21.00
C TRP A 96 -7.75 -14.60 22.44
N GLN A 97 -8.69 -14.33 23.35
CA GLN A 97 -8.63 -14.80 24.74
C GLN A 97 -8.68 -16.34 24.81
N GLU A 98 -9.54 -16.99 24.01
CA GLU A 98 -9.58 -18.44 23.92
C GLU A 98 -8.27 -19.02 23.37
N LEU A 99 -7.70 -18.39 22.33
CA LEU A 99 -6.40 -18.75 21.77
C LEU A 99 -5.31 -18.68 22.84
N LYS A 100 -5.25 -17.59 23.61
CA LYS A 100 -4.27 -17.42 24.70
C LYS A 100 -4.43 -18.47 25.80
N ALA A 101 -5.66 -18.83 26.16
CA ALA A 101 -5.92 -19.90 27.12
C ALA A 101 -5.41 -21.26 26.62
N VAL A 102 -5.67 -21.60 25.34
CA VAL A 102 -5.18 -22.82 24.71
C VAL A 102 -3.65 -22.84 24.63
N GLN A 103 -3.03 -21.73 24.26
CA GLN A 103 -1.55 -21.59 24.21
C GLN A 103 -0.91 -21.77 25.59
N ALA A 104 -1.51 -21.23 26.66
CA ALA A 104 -1.05 -21.41 28.01
C ALA A 104 -1.16 -22.87 28.47
N GLU A 105 -2.26 -23.57 28.12
CA GLU A 105 -2.41 -25.01 28.40
C GLU A 105 -1.35 -25.84 27.67
N ILE A 106 -1.11 -25.57 26.39
CA ILE A 106 -0.07 -26.23 25.61
C ILE A 106 1.31 -26.03 26.22
N ALA A 107 1.66 -24.78 26.58
CA ALA A 107 2.95 -24.47 27.22
C ALA A 107 3.15 -25.26 28.53
N GLY A 108 2.11 -25.32 29.36
CA GLY A 108 2.14 -26.12 30.61
C GLY A 108 2.32 -27.62 30.37
N LEU A 109 1.66 -28.15 29.34
CA LEU A 109 1.77 -29.58 28.97
C LEU A 109 3.13 -29.91 28.32
N GLU A 110 3.72 -29.02 27.54
CA GLU A 110 5.07 -29.21 26.97
C GLU A 110 6.14 -29.16 28.07
N GLU A 111 5.97 -28.32 29.11
CA GLU A 111 6.86 -28.33 30.28
C GLU A 111 6.72 -29.67 31.06
N GLN A 112 5.50 -30.13 31.30
CA GLN A 112 5.25 -31.45 31.93
C GLN A 112 5.90 -32.59 31.11
N LYS A 113 5.77 -32.56 29.80
CA LYS A 113 6.38 -33.52 28.87
C LYS A 113 7.90 -33.52 28.97
N ARG A 114 8.54 -32.33 29.05
CA ARG A 114 9.99 -32.21 29.26
C ARG A 114 10.41 -32.83 30.61
N HIS A 115 9.66 -32.55 31.67
CA HIS A 115 9.95 -33.08 33.00
C HIS A 115 9.81 -34.60 33.04
N ILE A 116 8.73 -35.13 32.48
CA ILE A 116 8.49 -36.60 32.38
C ILE A 116 9.63 -37.25 31.55
N GLY A 117 10.05 -36.63 30.43
CA GLY A 117 11.14 -37.13 29.62
C GLY A 117 12.47 -37.21 30.37
N ALA A 118 12.78 -36.18 31.19
CA ALA A 118 13.96 -36.17 32.06
C ALA A 118 13.92 -37.28 33.12
N THR A 119 12.76 -37.47 33.78
CA THR A 119 12.52 -38.51 34.74
C THR A 119 12.72 -39.92 34.14
N VAL A 120 12.10 -40.16 32.98
CA VAL A 120 12.24 -41.43 32.26
C VAL A 120 13.72 -41.67 31.87
N LYS A 121 14.43 -40.67 31.38
CA LYS A 121 15.86 -40.77 31.03
C LYS A 121 16.72 -41.12 32.25
N THR A 122 16.44 -40.53 33.41
CA THR A 122 17.14 -40.82 34.67
C THR A 122 16.87 -42.26 35.16
N LEU A 123 15.61 -42.70 35.07
CA LEU A 123 15.26 -44.09 35.48
C LEU A 123 15.93 -45.12 34.57
N VAL A 124 15.96 -44.85 33.24
CA VAL A 124 16.64 -45.74 32.27
C VAL A 124 18.15 -45.80 32.47
N SER A 125 18.79 -44.68 32.87
CA SER A 125 20.23 -44.68 33.14
C SER A 125 20.64 -45.37 34.41
N LYS A 126 19.75 -45.50 35.39
CA LYS A 126 20.04 -46.08 36.72
C LYS A 126 19.66 -47.56 36.85
N ASN A 127 18.87 -48.11 35.96
CA ASN A 127 18.33 -49.46 36.08
C ASN A 127 18.50 -50.28 34.80
N ASP A 128 18.70 -51.61 34.95
CA ASP A 128 18.71 -52.53 33.85
C ASP A 128 17.35 -52.67 33.16
N LYS A 129 17.37 -52.93 31.85
CA LYS A 129 16.15 -53.05 31.04
C LYS A 129 15.10 -54.03 31.58
N LYS A 130 15.51 -55.11 32.28
CA LYS A 130 14.58 -56.09 32.88
C LYS A 130 13.92 -55.56 34.17
N ALA A 131 14.63 -54.75 34.94
CA ALA A 131 14.16 -54.15 36.16
C ALA A 131 13.20 -52.95 35.89
N LEU A 132 13.41 -52.21 34.79
CA LEU A 132 12.61 -51.02 34.43
C LEU A 132 11.10 -51.33 34.28
N ALA A 133 10.73 -52.47 33.67
CA ALA A 133 9.33 -52.83 33.45
C ALA A 133 8.55 -53.11 34.73
N SER A 134 9.24 -53.44 35.83
CA SER A 134 8.64 -53.71 37.15
C SER A 134 8.65 -52.50 38.10
N LEU A 135 9.27 -51.38 37.70
CA LEU A 135 9.31 -50.14 38.48
C LEU A 135 7.98 -49.35 38.36
N PRO A 136 7.24 -49.19 39.47
CA PRO A 136 5.97 -48.42 39.43
C PRO A 136 6.15 -46.99 38.91
N GLU A 137 7.25 -46.33 39.29
CA GLU A 137 7.58 -44.97 38.89
C GLU A 137 7.78 -44.83 37.37
N TYR A 138 8.41 -45.82 36.73
CA TYR A 138 8.62 -45.86 35.29
C TYR A 138 7.30 -46.03 34.53
N THR A 139 6.46 -46.97 34.99
CA THR A 139 5.14 -47.24 34.40
C THR A 139 4.23 -46.01 34.52
N GLN A 140 4.22 -45.38 35.71
CA GLN A 140 3.44 -44.15 35.94
C GLN A 140 3.94 -42.98 35.07
N ALA A 141 5.27 -42.80 34.92
CA ALA A 141 5.83 -41.78 34.05
C ALA A 141 5.46 -41.98 32.57
N LEU A 142 5.46 -43.25 32.09
CA LEU A 142 5.06 -43.58 30.73
C LEU A 142 3.55 -43.33 30.52
N GLN A 143 2.71 -43.67 31.49
CA GLN A 143 1.28 -43.40 31.42
C GLN A 143 0.97 -41.91 31.37
N LYS A 144 1.53 -41.11 32.29
CA LYS A 144 1.42 -39.66 32.27
C LYS A 144 1.93 -39.07 30.96
N GLY A 145 3.05 -39.57 30.41
CA GLY A 145 3.58 -39.14 29.11
C GLY A 145 2.63 -39.42 27.95
N ARG A 146 1.89 -40.52 27.99
CA ARG A 146 0.83 -40.81 26.99
C ARG A 146 -0.37 -39.87 27.13
N GLU A 147 -0.84 -39.62 28.35
CA GLU A 147 -1.95 -38.69 28.62
C GLU A 147 -1.62 -37.28 28.16
N VAL A 148 -0.45 -36.75 28.52
CA VAL A 148 0.05 -35.43 28.06
C VAL A 148 0.14 -35.35 26.52
N ARG A 149 0.67 -36.40 25.89
CA ARG A 149 0.75 -36.44 24.41
C ARG A 149 -0.62 -36.45 23.77
N ASN A 150 -1.57 -37.23 24.30
CA ASN A 150 -2.94 -37.30 23.78
C ASN A 150 -3.63 -35.95 23.91
N ARG A 151 -3.44 -35.23 25.02
CA ARG A 151 -4.02 -33.90 25.22
C ARG A 151 -3.41 -32.88 24.27
N LEU A 152 -2.08 -32.86 24.09
CA LEU A 152 -1.39 -32.00 23.11
C LEU A 152 -1.89 -32.25 21.69
N ASN A 153 -2.08 -33.52 21.29
CA ASN A 153 -2.62 -33.88 19.98
C ASN A 153 -4.05 -33.33 19.73
N GLN A 154 -4.84 -33.12 20.79
CA GLN A 154 -6.16 -32.47 20.68
C GLN A 154 -6.07 -30.97 20.64
N LEU A 155 -5.12 -30.37 21.37
CA LEU A 155 -4.98 -28.91 21.47
C LEU A 155 -4.32 -28.26 20.27
N TYR A 156 -3.32 -28.86 19.65
CA TYR A 156 -2.66 -28.27 18.47
C TYR A 156 -3.61 -27.97 17.30
N PRO A 157 -4.52 -28.87 16.90
CA PRO A 157 -5.50 -28.55 15.86
C PRO A 157 -6.41 -27.39 16.29
N LYS A 158 -6.85 -27.37 17.56
CA LYS A 158 -7.69 -26.29 18.10
C LYS A 158 -6.96 -24.95 18.13
N GLU A 159 -5.68 -24.94 18.57
CA GLU A 159 -4.84 -23.75 18.52
C GLU A 159 -4.74 -23.20 17.08
N ASN A 160 -4.45 -24.06 16.12
CA ASN A 160 -4.33 -23.67 14.71
C ASN A 160 -5.65 -23.10 14.15
N GLU A 161 -6.79 -23.68 14.49
CA GLU A 161 -8.11 -23.18 14.08
C GLU A 161 -8.41 -21.80 14.66
N LEU A 162 -8.22 -21.63 15.97
CA LEU A 162 -8.41 -20.35 16.66
C LEU A 162 -7.44 -19.28 16.15
N ASP A 163 -6.20 -19.64 15.90
CA ASP A 163 -5.19 -18.74 15.35
C ASP A 163 -5.57 -18.24 13.95
N GLN A 164 -6.05 -19.11 13.09
CA GLN A 164 -6.54 -18.75 11.76
C GLN A 164 -7.77 -17.84 11.83
N GLU A 165 -8.74 -18.17 12.66
CA GLU A 165 -9.96 -17.36 12.81
C GLU A 165 -9.63 -15.99 13.37
N TYR A 166 -8.84 -15.93 14.45
CA TYR A 166 -8.38 -14.70 15.06
C TYR A 166 -7.67 -13.81 14.05
N TYR A 167 -6.64 -14.34 13.39
CA TYR A 167 -5.73 -13.55 12.58
C TYR A 167 -6.43 -12.92 11.38
N ARG A 168 -7.24 -13.68 10.65
CA ARG A 168 -8.03 -13.20 9.51
C ARG A 168 -8.98 -12.07 9.88
N ARG A 169 -9.53 -12.10 11.10
CA ARG A 169 -10.43 -11.06 11.59
C ARG A 169 -9.65 -9.83 12.07
N ALA A 170 -8.61 -10.04 12.86
CA ALA A 170 -7.83 -8.98 13.48
C ALA A 170 -7.06 -8.14 12.45
N LEU A 171 -6.58 -8.73 11.35
CA LEU A 171 -5.94 -7.99 10.26
C LEU A 171 -6.86 -6.90 9.65
N ARG A 172 -8.17 -7.04 9.78
CA ARG A 172 -9.17 -6.09 9.26
C ARG A 172 -9.51 -4.96 10.23
N LEU A 173 -9.00 -5.00 11.47
CA LEU A 173 -9.16 -3.89 12.40
C LEU A 173 -8.52 -2.63 11.81
N PRO A 174 -9.24 -1.51 11.74
CA PRO A 174 -8.66 -0.26 11.31
C PRO A 174 -7.69 0.29 12.35
N ASN A 175 -6.83 1.19 11.93
CA ASN A 175 -6.02 1.99 12.85
C ASN A 175 -6.92 2.82 13.78
N THR A 176 -6.38 3.28 14.91
CA THR A 176 -7.06 4.28 15.73
C THR A 176 -7.22 5.59 14.95
N SER A 177 -8.16 6.43 15.34
CA SER A 177 -8.30 7.78 14.80
C SER A 177 -7.69 8.80 15.75
N HIS A 178 -6.99 9.82 15.20
CA HIS A 178 -6.49 10.93 16.01
C HIS A 178 -7.67 11.61 16.72
N PRO A 179 -7.52 12.04 17.98
CA PRO A 179 -8.61 12.63 18.77
C PRO A 179 -9.30 13.84 18.11
N ASP A 180 -8.55 14.65 17.36
CA ASP A 180 -9.06 15.85 16.70
C ASP A 180 -9.72 15.61 15.34
N VAL A 181 -9.69 14.37 14.81
CA VAL A 181 -10.31 14.03 13.54
C VAL A 181 -11.82 14.22 13.61
N PRO A 182 -12.45 14.96 12.68
CA PRO A 182 -13.89 15.08 12.63
C PRO A 182 -14.59 13.73 12.52
N VAL A 183 -15.66 13.52 13.27
CA VAL A 183 -16.45 12.29 13.21
C VAL A 183 -17.58 12.44 12.19
N GLY A 184 -17.63 11.55 11.20
CA GLY A 184 -18.70 11.53 10.20
C GLY A 184 -18.21 11.25 8.79
N ASP A 185 -19.05 11.57 7.81
CA ASP A 185 -18.79 11.45 6.37
C ASP A 185 -18.04 12.67 5.81
N GLU A 186 -17.78 12.65 4.49
CA GLU A 186 -17.04 13.70 3.76
C GLU A 186 -17.56 15.14 4.04
N SER A 187 -18.86 15.31 4.32
CA SER A 187 -19.43 16.62 4.63
C SER A 187 -18.92 17.24 5.94
N GLN A 188 -18.34 16.41 6.82
CA GLN A 188 -17.73 16.83 8.08
C GLN A 188 -16.25 17.21 7.94
N ALA A 189 -15.68 17.13 6.73
CA ALA A 189 -14.30 17.52 6.48
C ALA A 189 -14.08 18.99 6.90
N ARG A 190 -13.04 19.22 7.70
CA ARG A 190 -12.73 20.54 8.24
C ARG A 190 -11.74 21.26 7.34
N VAL A 191 -12.12 22.44 6.81
CA VAL A 191 -11.18 23.30 6.09
C VAL A 191 -10.16 23.86 7.08
N VAL A 192 -8.91 23.45 6.93
CA VAL A 192 -7.78 23.91 7.74
C VAL A 192 -7.21 25.21 7.18
N GLU A 193 -7.13 25.29 5.85
CA GLU A 193 -6.51 26.43 5.19
C GLU A 193 -7.06 26.62 3.77
N LEU A 194 -7.17 27.88 3.35
CA LEU A 194 -7.43 28.29 1.97
C LEU A 194 -6.18 29.00 1.43
N VAL A 195 -5.67 28.56 0.29
CA VAL A 195 -4.43 29.07 -0.29
C VAL A 195 -4.65 29.57 -1.71
N GLY A 196 -3.99 30.68 -2.06
CA GLY A 196 -4.09 31.31 -3.36
C GLY A 196 -5.38 32.11 -3.54
N GLN A 197 -5.51 32.76 -4.68
CA GLN A 197 -6.71 33.51 -5.05
C GLN A 197 -7.54 32.70 -6.04
N LYS A 198 -8.84 32.60 -5.80
CA LYS A 198 -9.77 31.97 -6.73
C LYS A 198 -9.75 32.73 -8.06
N PRO A 199 -9.49 32.07 -9.21
CA PRO A 199 -9.41 32.75 -10.47
C PRO A 199 -10.77 33.34 -10.88
N GLU A 200 -10.78 34.57 -11.35
CA GLU A 200 -11.92 35.26 -11.92
C GLU A 200 -11.77 35.36 -13.44
N PHE A 201 -12.84 35.13 -14.17
CA PHE A 201 -12.85 35.15 -15.63
C PHE A 201 -13.94 36.13 -16.12
N ASP A 202 -13.63 36.93 -17.16
CA ASP A 202 -14.59 37.76 -17.89
C ASP A 202 -15.30 36.97 -19.01
N PHE A 203 -15.11 35.64 -19.04
CA PHE A 203 -15.70 34.71 -19.97
C PHE A 203 -16.11 33.41 -19.22
N LYS A 204 -16.95 32.59 -19.86
CA LYS A 204 -17.33 31.29 -19.30
C LYS A 204 -16.14 30.33 -19.35
N PRO A 205 -15.62 29.84 -18.22
CA PRO A 205 -14.52 28.87 -18.22
C PRO A 205 -14.90 27.58 -18.92
N ARG A 206 -13.96 27.03 -19.71
CA ARG A 206 -14.08 25.73 -20.38
C ARG A 206 -13.54 24.65 -19.48
N GLY A 207 -14.14 23.46 -19.57
CA GLY A 207 -13.61 22.29 -18.87
C GLY A 207 -12.37 21.72 -19.58
N HIS A 208 -11.56 20.97 -18.84
CA HIS A 208 -10.28 20.42 -19.33
C HIS A 208 -10.40 19.54 -20.58
N LEU A 209 -11.52 18.83 -20.79
CA LEU A 209 -11.72 18.06 -22.03
C LEU A 209 -11.89 18.97 -23.26
N GLU A 210 -12.68 20.03 -23.14
CA GLU A 210 -12.88 20.99 -24.23
C GLU A 210 -11.55 21.67 -24.59
N LEU A 211 -10.81 22.15 -23.57
CA LEU A 211 -9.49 22.75 -23.75
C LEU A 211 -8.49 21.73 -24.31
N GLY A 212 -8.41 20.55 -23.70
CA GLY A 212 -7.43 19.54 -24.07
C GLY A 212 -7.66 18.96 -25.47
N GLU A 213 -8.89 18.74 -25.90
CA GLU A 213 -9.21 18.33 -27.26
C GLU A 213 -8.99 19.46 -28.27
N GLY A 214 -9.39 20.71 -27.93
CA GLY A 214 -9.19 21.88 -28.75
C GLY A 214 -7.72 22.20 -29.02
N LEU A 215 -6.88 22.03 -28.02
CA LEU A 215 -5.43 22.21 -28.09
C LEU A 215 -4.68 20.94 -28.55
N GLY A 216 -5.39 19.84 -28.82
CA GLY A 216 -4.76 18.59 -29.25
C GLY A 216 -3.90 17.90 -28.18
N LEU A 217 -4.15 18.17 -26.90
CA LEU A 217 -3.40 17.64 -25.75
C LEU A 217 -3.95 16.30 -25.28
N ILE A 218 -5.29 16.17 -25.29
CA ILE A 218 -6.04 15.05 -24.73
C ILE A 218 -6.87 14.40 -25.84
N ARG A 219 -6.89 13.09 -25.86
CA ARG A 219 -7.86 12.31 -26.63
C ARG A 219 -8.52 11.28 -25.72
N GLN A 220 -9.81 11.42 -25.50
CA GLN A 220 -10.61 10.47 -24.73
C GLN A 220 -11.78 9.91 -25.54
N ARG A 221 -12.26 10.67 -26.52
CA ARG A 221 -13.38 10.23 -27.37
C ARG A 221 -12.98 9.05 -28.27
N HIS A 222 -13.95 8.16 -28.52
CA HIS A 222 -13.80 7.02 -29.41
C HIS A 222 -12.68 6.03 -29.01
N LEU A 223 -12.48 5.81 -27.71
CA LEU A 223 -11.50 4.85 -27.19
C LEU A 223 -12.11 3.55 -26.66
N ALA A 224 -13.44 3.45 -26.54
CA ALA A 224 -14.09 2.27 -25.98
C ALA A 224 -13.70 0.95 -26.66
N HIS A 225 -13.43 0.97 -27.97
CA HIS A 225 -13.01 -0.19 -28.74
C HIS A 225 -11.49 -0.44 -28.74
N VAL A 226 -10.71 0.47 -28.17
CA VAL A 226 -9.24 0.36 -28.11
C VAL A 226 -8.80 -0.09 -26.72
N SER A 227 -9.26 0.61 -25.68
CA SER A 227 -8.80 0.44 -24.29
C SER A 227 -9.92 0.55 -23.25
N GLY A 228 -11.17 0.57 -23.71
CA GLY A 228 -12.34 0.71 -22.84
C GLY A 228 -12.63 2.16 -22.43
N HIS A 229 -13.59 2.30 -21.52
CA HIS A 229 -13.92 3.59 -20.92
C HIS A 229 -12.83 4.01 -19.92
N ARG A 230 -12.84 5.28 -19.50
CA ARG A 230 -11.88 5.85 -18.51
C ARG A 230 -10.41 5.69 -18.90
N SER A 231 -10.12 5.55 -20.19
CA SER A 231 -8.78 5.58 -20.77
C SER A 231 -8.58 6.86 -21.58
N TYR A 232 -7.35 7.26 -21.78
CA TYR A 232 -6.99 8.50 -22.47
C TYR A 232 -5.62 8.42 -23.12
N TYR A 233 -5.39 9.31 -24.09
CA TYR A 233 -4.06 9.63 -24.60
C TYR A 233 -3.73 11.07 -24.26
N LEU A 234 -2.49 11.29 -23.84
CA LEU A 234 -1.87 12.63 -23.85
C LEU A 234 -0.97 12.76 -25.09
N ARG A 235 -0.95 13.95 -25.69
CA ARG A 235 -0.18 14.19 -26.90
C ARG A 235 0.45 15.58 -26.88
N GLY A 236 1.61 15.75 -27.55
CA GLY A 236 2.26 17.04 -27.71
C GLY A 236 2.58 17.70 -26.36
N ALA A 237 2.13 18.94 -26.17
CA ALA A 237 2.33 19.65 -24.92
C ALA A 237 1.64 18.96 -23.72
N GLY A 238 0.56 18.20 -23.93
CA GLY A 238 -0.08 17.44 -22.86
C GLY A 238 0.80 16.32 -22.31
N ALA A 239 1.46 15.56 -23.19
CA ALA A 239 2.42 14.53 -22.76
C ALA A 239 3.65 15.15 -22.07
N ARG A 240 4.15 16.29 -22.62
CA ARG A 240 5.24 17.04 -21.99
C ARG A 240 4.85 17.61 -20.64
N LEU A 241 3.60 18.08 -20.46
CA LEU A 241 3.09 18.59 -19.20
C LEU A 241 3.10 17.51 -18.11
N GLN A 242 2.71 16.26 -18.44
CA GLN A 242 2.83 15.13 -17.51
C GLN A 242 4.29 14.95 -17.04
N THR A 243 5.24 14.87 -17.98
CA THR A 243 6.67 14.69 -17.65
C THR A 243 7.21 15.90 -16.87
N ALA A 244 6.81 17.11 -17.23
CA ALA A 244 7.20 18.34 -16.55
C ALA A 244 6.74 18.36 -15.08
N LEU A 245 5.51 17.95 -14.82
CA LEU A 245 4.98 17.82 -13.45
C LEU A 245 5.71 16.77 -12.64
N GLN A 246 5.98 15.60 -13.24
CA GLN A 246 6.76 14.55 -12.58
C GLN A 246 8.16 15.06 -12.20
N ASN A 247 8.86 15.71 -13.12
CA ASN A 247 10.22 16.22 -12.89
C ASN A 247 10.21 17.37 -11.86
N LEU A 248 9.26 18.30 -11.93
CA LEU A 248 9.14 19.37 -10.94
C LEU A 248 8.96 18.80 -9.52
N ALA A 249 8.07 17.82 -9.35
CA ALA A 249 7.82 17.20 -8.06
C ALA A 249 9.06 16.43 -7.56
N LEU A 250 9.67 15.61 -8.42
CA LEU A 250 10.88 14.84 -8.06
C LEU A 250 12.05 15.76 -7.70
N ASP A 251 12.33 16.80 -8.50
CA ASP A 251 13.42 17.73 -8.24
C ASP A 251 13.19 18.54 -6.96
N THR A 252 11.95 18.95 -6.70
CA THR A 252 11.60 19.67 -5.47
C THR A 252 11.89 18.82 -4.24
N LEU A 253 11.46 17.56 -4.25
CA LEU A 253 11.61 16.65 -3.13
C LEU A 253 13.05 16.16 -2.95
N GLN A 254 13.78 15.87 -4.04
CA GLN A 254 15.20 15.51 -3.96
C GLN A 254 16.05 16.64 -3.35
N ARG A 255 15.77 17.91 -3.67
CA ARG A 255 16.42 19.05 -3.02
C ARG A 255 16.11 19.17 -1.53
N ARG A 256 15.01 18.57 -1.06
CA ARG A 256 14.63 18.45 0.36
C ARG A 256 15.14 17.17 1.02
N GLY A 257 16.02 16.42 0.34
CA GLY A 257 16.66 15.23 0.90
C GLY A 257 15.86 13.93 0.75
N PHE A 258 14.81 13.91 -0.07
CA PHE A 258 14.10 12.67 -0.39
C PHE A 258 14.95 11.76 -1.27
N ILE A 259 14.97 10.49 -0.96
CA ILE A 259 15.65 9.44 -1.73
C ILE A 259 14.74 9.01 -2.88
N PRO A 260 15.13 9.23 -4.15
CA PRO A 260 14.33 8.80 -5.29
C PRO A 260 14.37 7.28 -5.44
N MET A 261 13.21 6.68 -5.70
CA MET A 261 13.05 5.24 -5.87
C MET A 261 12.29 4.93 -7.16
N VAL A 262 12.63 3.81 -7.78
CA VAL A 262 11.83 3.14 -8.81
C VAL A 262 11.28 1.87 -8.17
N VAL A 263 9.96 1.74 -8.16
CA VAL A 263 9.27 0.64 -7.51
C VAL A 263 8.59 -0.28 -8.53
N PRO A 264 8.40 -1.57 -8.22
CA PRO A 264 7.67 -2.47 -9.10
C PRO A 264 6.18 -2.11 -9.14
N ASP A 265 5.57 -2.23 -10.31
CA ASP A 265 4.11 -2.07 -10.50
C ASP A 265 3.33 -3.37 -10.16
N LEU A 266 4.03 -4.51 -10.14
CA LEU A 266 3.47 -5.84 -9.87
C LEU A 266 3.95 -6.33 -8.51
N LEU A 267 3.02 -6.54 -7.59
CA LEU A 267 3.31 -6.90 -6.21
C LEU A 267 2.38 -8.03 -5.73
N LYS A 268 2.82 -8.75 -4.70
CA LYS A 268 2.00 -9.74 -4.00
C LYS A 268 0.88 -9.07 -3.22
N GLY A 269 -0.30 -9.73 -3.16
CA GLY A 269 -1.45 -9.23 -2.41
C GLY A 269 -1.19 -8.96 -0.93
N ALA A 270 -0.21 -9.66 -0.34
CA ALA A 270 0.20 -9.46 1.05
C ALA A 270 0.62 -8.01 1.33
N ILE A 271 1.39 -7.37 0.42
CA ILE A 271 1.84 -6.00 0.60
C ILE A 271 0.64 -5.02 0.56
N PHE A 272 -0.33 -5.27 -0.33
CA PHE A 272 -1.56 -4.48 -0.39
C PHE A 272 -2.36 -4.56 0.91
N GLU A 273 -2.55 -5.78 1.46
CA GLU A 273 -3.24 -5.95 2.75
C GLU A 273 -2.46 -5.29 3.89
N GLY A 274 -1.15 -5.39 3.89
CA GLY A 274 -0.29 -4.70 4.86
C GLY A 274 -0.44 -3.18 4.82
N CYS A 275 -0.65 -2.61 3.63
CA CYS A 275 -0.96 -1.19 3.44
C CYS A 275 -2.44 -0.84 3.71
N GLY A 276 -3.27 -1.78 4.16
CA GLY A 276 -4.68 -1.54 4.49
C GLY A 276 -5.64 -1.64 3.30
N MET A 277 -5.19 -2.11 2.14
CA MET A 277 -6.04 -2.37 0.98
C MET A 277 -6.64 -3.76 1.05
N GLN A 278 -7.75 -3.99 0.33
CA GLN A 278 -8.42 -5.28 0.27
C GLN A 278 -8.39 -5.87 -1.15
N PRO A 279 -7.25 -6.45 -1.58
CA PRO A 279 -7.06 -6.89 -2.97
C PRO A 279 -7.97 -8.06 -3.37
N ASN A 280 -8.52 -8.80 -2.41
CA ASN A 280 -9.38 -9.96 -2.65
C ASN A 280 -10.87 -9.69 -2.36
N ALA A 281 -11.26 -8.45 -2.05
CA ALA A 281 -12.67 -8.08 -1.88
C ALA A 281 -13.43 -8.17 -3.22
N HIS A 282 -14.73 -8.42 -3.17
CA HIS A 282 -15.58 -8.57 -4.36
C HIS A 282 -15.58 -7.33 -5.26
N LEU A 283 -15.57 -6.12 -4.68
CA LEU A 283 -15.50 -4.84 -5.39
C LEU A 283 -14.15 -4.15 -5.16
N SER A 284 -13.06 -4.93 -5.25
CA SER A 284 -11.72 -4.38 -5.06
C SER A 284 -11.37 -3.36 -6.14
N GLN A 285 -10.73 -2.26 -5.74
CA GLN A 285 -10.11 -1.30 -6.65
C GLN A 285 -8.80 -1.81 -7.26
N VAL A 286 -8.28 -2.95 -6.75
CA VAL A 286 -7.00 -3.53 -7.15
C VAL A 286 -7.20 -4.50 -8.32
N TYR A 287 -6.50 -4.27 -9.42
CA TYR A 287 -6.46 -5.23 -10.52
C TYR A 287 -5.65 -6.47 -10.12
N SER A 288 -6.25 -7.64 -10.28
CA SER A 288 -5.57 -8.93 -10.13
C SER A 288 -5.18 -9.49 -11.50
N LEU A 289 -3.96 -10.03 -11.61
CA LEU A 289 -3.58 -10.79 -12.78
C LEU A 289 -4.29 -12.16 -12.78
N ASP A 290 -4.22 -12.87 -13.89
CA ASP A 290 -4.73 -14.25 -13.98
C ASP A 290 -4.14 -15.12 -12.86
N GLN A 291 -4.99 -15.50 -11.90
CA GLN A 291 -4.57 -16.21 -10.70
C GLN A 291 -4.06 -17.63 -10.96
N THR A 292 -4.37 -18.19 -12.13
CA THR A 292 -3.88 -19.52 -12.54
C THR A 292 -2.44 -19.48 -13.03
N ARG A 293 -2.04 -18.35 -13.65
CA ARG A 293 -0.69 -18.16 -14.21
C ARG A 293 0.23 -17.37 -13.27
N PHE A 294 -0.34 -16.43 -12.53
CA PHE A 294 0.39 -15.51 -11.66
C PHE A 294 -0.29 -15.43 -10.29
N PRO A 295 -0.13 -16.48 -9.46
CA PRO A 295 -0.78 -16.54 -8.16
C PRO A 295 -0.46 -15.30 -7.32
N ASP A 296 -1.52 -14.63 -6.87
CA ASP A 296 -1.47 -13.48 -5.96
C ASP A 296 -0.71 -12.23 -6.46
N LEU A 297 -0.42 -12.12 -7.78
CA LEU A 297 0.12 -10.88 -8.34
C LEU A 297 -1.01 -9.89 -8.66
N LYS A 298 -0.76 -8.63 -8.28
CA LYS A 298 -1.68 -7.50 -8.39
C LYS A 298 -0.97 -6.30 -9.02
N LEU A 299 -1.74 -5.41 -9.65
CA LEU A 299 -1.24 -4.12 -10.15
C LEU A 299 -1.39 -3.04 -9.08
N ALA A 300 -0.31 -2.30 -8.82
CA ALA A 300 -0.30 -1.24 -7.82
C ALA A 300 -1.21 -0.06 -8.21
N GLY A 301 -2.07 0.36 -7.31
CA GLY A 301 -2.92 1.55 -7.44
C GLY A 301 -2.28 2.83 -6.89
N THR A 302 -1.07 2.71 -6.34
CA THR A 302 -0.25 3.78 -5.75
C THR A 302 1.18 3.31 -5.59
N GLY A 303 2.14 4.21 -5.67
CA GLY A 303 3.56 3.94 -5.41
C GLY A 303 3.85 3.55 -3.96
N GLU A 304 2.98 3.95 -3.03
CA GLU A 304 3.04 3.61 -1.61
C GLU A 304 3.27 2.11 -1.38
N VAL A 305 2.50 1.25 -2.07
CA VAL A 305 2.59 -0.22 -1.92
C VAL A 305 3.98 -0.72 -2.30
N GLY A 306 4.55 -0.18 -3.40
CA GLY A 306 5.89 -0.53 -3.84
C GLY A 306 6.98 -0.13 -2.86
N VAL A 307 6.86 1.08 -2.30
CA VAL A 307 7.82 1.58 -1.30
C VAL A 307 7.68 0.84 0.03
N ALA A 308 6.45 0.62 0.51
CA ALA A 308 6.21 -0.17 1.73
C ALA A 308 6.78 -1.60 1.60
N GLY A 309 6.63 -2.20 0.41
CA GLY A 309 7.24 -3.50 0.08
C GLY A 309 8.76 -3.51 0.12
N PHE A 310 9.42 -2.38 -0.15
CA PHE A 310 10.88 -2.26 0.00
C PHE A 310 11.33 -2.35 1.45
N PHE A 311 10.54 -1.79 2.36
CA PHE A 311 10.84 -1.83 3.81
C PHE A 311 10.34 -3.11 4.51
N MET A 312 9.50 -3.91 3.84
CA MET A 312 8.94 -5.14 4.43
C MET A 312 10.05 -6.07 4.94
N ASP A 313 9.91 -6.56 6.19
CA ASP A 313 10.88 -7.44 6.88
C ASP A 313 12.28 -6.82 7.07
N HIS A 314 12.35 -5.49 7.16
CA HIS A 314 13.62 -4.79 7.39
C HIS A 314 13.53 -3.86 8.59
N ALA A 315 14.70 -3.65 9.24
CA ALA A 315 14.88 -2.67 10.28
C ALA A 315 15.74 -1.50 9.75
N VAL A 316 15.29 -0.27 10.02
CA VAL A 316 16.05 0.95 9.74
C VAL A 316 16.85 1.33 10.99
N ASN A 317 18.11 1.73 10.82
CA ASN A 317 18.88 2.23 11.95
C ASN A 317 18.32 3.58 12.43
N TRP A 318 18.20 3.77 13.75
CA TRP A 318 17.64 5.00 14.32
C TRP A 318 18.35 6.29 13.87
N LYS A 319 19.66 6.21 13.56
CA LYS A 319 20.45 7.35 13.06
C LYS A 319 20.03 7.86 11.69
N ASP A 320 19.39 6.99 10.90
CA ASP A 320 18.96 7.30 9.53
C ASP A 320 17.49 7.79 9.49
N LEU A 321 16.81 7.78 10.66
CA LEU A 321 15.41 8.22 10.75
C LEU A 321 15.30 9.75 10.92
N PRO A 322 14.26 10.37 10.33
CA PRO A 322 13.27 9.77 9.45
C PRO A 322 13.81 9.53 8.04
N VAL A 323 13.56 8.35 7.48
CA VAL A 323 13.81 8.09 6.06
C VAL A 323 12.69 8.71 5.23
N ARG A 324 13.05 9.51 4.24
CA ARG A 324 12.13 10.13 3.27
C ARG A 324 12.42 9.62 1.89
N THR A 325 11.43 9.02 1.26
CA THR A 325 11.55 8.49 -0.10
C THR A 325 10.52 9.11 -1.02
N VAL A 326 10.82 9.14 -2.30
CA VAL A 326 9.90 9.59 -3.35
C VAL A 326 9.97 8.66 -4.55
N CYS A 327 8.82 8.31 -5.11
CA CYS A 327 8.75 7.55 -6.35
C CYS A 327 7.74 8.17 -7.32
N SER A 328 8.00 8.01 -8.62
CA SER A 328 7.04 8.27 -9.68
C SER A 328 6.65 6.95 -10.30
N SER A 329 5.39 6.56 -10.19
CA SER A 329 4.89 5.27 -10.65
C SER A 329 3.64 5.41 -11.51
N THR A 330 3.37 4.38 -12.33
CA THR A 330 2.05 4.20 -12.92
C THR A 330 1.12 3.56 -11.90
N CYS A 331 -0.06 4.13 -11.75
CA CYS A 331 -1.09 3.64 -10.82
C CYS A 331 -2.25 3.04 -11.61
N TYR A 332 -2.75 1.89 -11.15
CA TYR A 332 -3.83 1.14 -11.79
C TYR A 332 -4.99 1.00 -10.84
N ARG A 333 -6.20 1.45 -11.24
CA ARG A 333 -7.41 1.35 -10.42
C ARG A 333 -8.56 0.80 -11.23
N ALA A 334 -9.26 -0.18 -10.68
CA ALA A 334 -10.39 -0.82 -11.35
C ALA A 334 -11.63 0.10 -11.44
N GLU A 335 -11.69 1.15 -10.61
CA GLU A 335 -12.78 2.13 -10.56
C GLU A 335 -14.17 1.45 -10.59
N THR A 336 -14.33 0.45 -9.71
CA THR A 336 -15.54 -0.39 -9.63
C THR A 336 -16.72 0.35 -9.05
N ASP A 337 -16.50 1.48 -8.39
CA ASP A 337 -17.56 2.32 -7.84
C ASP A 337 -18.25 3.12 -8.96
N THR A 338 -19.49 2.74 -9.29
CA THR A 338 -20.28 3.34 -10.38
C THR A 338 -20.94 4.67 -9.98
N GLY A 339 -21.03 4.98 -8.68
CA GLY A 339 -21.69 6.18 -8.16
C GLY A 339 -20.85 7.44 -8.19
N ARG A 340 -19.53 7.30 -8.41
CA ARG A 340 -18.59 8.42 -8.35
C ARG A 340 -18.26 8.96 -9.74
N GLU A 341 -17.86 10.19 -9.76
CA GLU A 341 -17.64 11.05 -10.90
C GLU A 341 -16.80 10.46 -12.03
N THR A 342 -17.38 10.32 -13.22
CA THR A 342 -16.76 9.71 -14.41
C THR A 342 -16.18 10.73 -15.38
N TRP A 343 -16.11 12.01 -14.99
CA TRP A 343 -15.82 13.10 -15.90
C TRP A 343 -14.33 13.19 -16.27
N GLY A 344 -14.06 13.09 -17.57
CA GLY A 344 -12.76 13.37 -18.17
C GLY A 344 -11.60 12.57 -17.58
N LEU A 345 -10.54 13.27 -17.20
CA LEU A 345 -9.33 12.70 -16.61
C LEU A 345 -9.42 12.53 -15.10
N TYR A 346 -10.53 12.87 -14.46
CA TYR A 346 -10.63 12.90 -13.00
C TYR A 346 -10.57 11.50 -12.36
N ARG A 347 -11.20 10.49 -13.01
CA ARG A 347 -11.15 9.08 -12.62
C ARG A 347 -10.86 8.20 -13.83
N VAL A 348 -9.68 7.64 -13.86
CA VAL A 348 -9.15 6.85 -14.98
C VAL A 348 -8.53 5.55 -14.47
N HIS A 349 -8.47 4.52 -15.32
CA HIS A 349 -7.98 3.19 -14.95
C HIS A 349 -6.47 3.13 -14.77
N HIS A 350 -5.71 4.02 -15.43
CA HIS A 350 -4.27 4.14 -15.24
C HIS A 350 -3.86 5.60 -15.28
N PHE A 351 -2.87 5.96 -14.48
CA PHE A 351 -2.33 7.32 -14.41
C PHE A 351 -0.97 7.33 -13.72
N ASN A 352 -0.21 8.40 -13.92
CA ASN A 352 1.04 8.59 -13.20
C ASN A 352 0.81 9.41 -11.93
N LYS A 353 1.54 9.04 -10.89
CA LYS A 353 1.52 9.70 -9.58
C LYS A 353 2.94 9.77 -9.00
N VAL A 354 3.30 10.92 -8.45
CA VAL A 354 4.50 11.07 -7.63
C VAL A 354 4.08 10.95 -6.17
N GLU A 355 4.70 10.02 -5.45
CA GLU A 355 4.35 9.66 -4.08
C GLU A 355 5.54 9.85 -3.15
N MET A 356 5.30 10.50 -2.02
CA MET A 356 6.21 10.59 -0.87
C MET A 356 5.87 9.46 0.10
N PHE A 357 6.90 8.84 0.66
CA PHE A 357 6.74 7.85 1.73
C PHE A 357 7.85 8.05 2.76
N GLY A 358 7.46 8.10 4.02
CA GLY A 358 8.36 8.29 5.14
C GLY A 358 8.26 7.18 6.17
N VAL A 359 9.41 6.82 6.73
CA VAL A 359 9.53 5.90 7.87
C VAL A 359 10.17 6.67 9.01
N THR A 360 9.58 6.64 10.19
CA THR A 360 10.09 7.34 11.36
C THR A 360 10.04 6.48 12.62
N ALA A 361 10.79 6.87 13.65
CA ALA A 361 10.67 6.30 14.99
C ALA A 361 9.32 6.67 15.64
N ASP A 362 9.09 6.09 16.78
CA ASP A 362 8.02 6.44 17.73
C ASP A 362 8.63 6.47 19.14
N GLU A 363 9.48 7.48 19.41
CA GLU A 363 10.13 7.67 20.70
C GLU A 363 9.38 8.66 21.58
N THR A 364 8.79 9.69 20.97
CA THR A 364 8.04 10.76 21.65
C THR A 364 6.54 10.73 21.39
N GLY A 365 6.10 9.95 20.39
CA GLY A 365 4.72 9.89 19.92
C GLY A 365 4.35 10.97 18.90
N GLU A 366 5.26 11.91 18.60
CA GLU A 366 4.96 13.07 17.73
C GLU A 366 5.65 12.99 16.35
N GLU A 367 6.64 12.11 16.17
CA GLU A 367 7.50 12.09 14.99
C GLU A 367 6.72 11.88 13.70
N SER A 368 5.74 10.98 13.71
CA SER A 368 4.91 10.74 12.52
C SER A 368 3.94 11.87 12.22
N SER A 369 3.45 12.57 13.25
CA SER A 369 2.61 13.76 13.08
C SER A 369 3.42 14.92 12.49
N GLN A 370 4.63 15.16 12.97
CA GLN A 370 5.55 16.16 12.44
C GLN A 370 5.93 15.85 10.98
N LEU A 371 6.17 14.58 10.66
CA LEU A 371 6.48 14.17 9.30
C LEU A 371 5.29 14.36 8.35
N LEU A 372 4.06 14.13 8.81
CA LEU A 372 2.85 14.44 8.03
C LEU A 372 2.73 15.93 7.76
N GLU A 373 2.96 16.79 8.76
CA GLU A 373 2.95 18.25 8.60
C GLU A 373 4.01 18.72 7.60
N GLU A 374 5.21 18.15 7.66
CA GLU A 374 6.27 18.40 6.68
C GLU A 374 5.80 18.04 5.25
N PHE A 375 5.20 16.85 5.06
CA PHE A 375 4.71 16.41 3.75
C PHE A 375 3.60 17.33 3.22
N VAL A 376 2.65 17.71 4.06
CA VAL A 376 1.59 18.67 3.70
C VAL A 376 2.18 20.04 3.34
N SER A 377 3.20 20.50 4.07
CA SER A 377 3.90 21.75 3.73
C SER A 377 4.56 21.70 2.37
N LEU A 378 5.19 20.57 1.99
CA LEU A 378 5.79 20.36 0.67
C LEU A 378 4.74 20.30 -0.45
N GLN A 379 3.59 19.67 -0.20
CA GLN A 379 2.45 19.68 -1.13
C GLN A 379 1.98 21.12 -1.39
N LYS A 380 1.81 21.91 -0.33
CA LYS A 380 1.43 23.32 -0.41
C LYS A 380 2.46 24.15 -1.19
N GLU A 381 3.76 23.95 -0.95
CA GLU A 381 4.84 24.58 -1.71
C GLU A 381 4.70 24.30 -3.21
N MET A 382 4.51 23.04 -3.60
CA MET A 382 4.38 22.65 -5.00
C MET A 382 3.14 23.23 -5.67
N PHE A 383 1.97 23.15 -5.03
CA PHE A 383 0.73 23.66 -5.63
C PHE A 383 0.68 25.20 -5.66
N SER A 384 1.30 25.85 -4.69
CA SER A 384 1.48 27.32 -4.73
C SER A 384 2.42 27.75 -5.85
N ALA A 385 3.50 26.98 -6.10
CA ALA A 385 4.39 27.24 -7.25
C ALA A 385 3.69 27.02 -8.61
N LEU A 386 2.63 26.21 -8.64
CA LEU A 386 1.76 26.04 -9.81
C LEU A 386 0.67 27.14 -9.91
N GLU A 387 0.68 28.11 -9.01
CA GLU A 387 -0.25 29.25 -8.99
C GLU A 387 -1.73 28.79 -8.93
N LEU A 388 -2.00 27.70 -8.20
CA LEU A 388 -3.34 27.15 -8.02
C LEU A 388 -4.03 27.75 -6.77
N HIS A 389 -5.36 27.88 -6.84
CA HIS A 389 -6.19 28.09 -5.67
C HIS A 389 -6.68 26.75 -5.15
N TYR A 390 -6.45 26.47 -3.86
CA TYR A 390 -6.80 25.21 -3.24
C TYR A 390 -7.16 25.36 -1.77
N ARG A 391 -7.80 24.34 -1.22
CA ARG A 391 -8.07 24.18 0.21
C ARG A 391 -7.40 22.94 0.77
N VAL A 392 -6.99 23.00 2.02
CA VAL A 392 -6.49 21.88 2.81
C VAL A 392 -7.60 21.42 3.74
N LEU A 393 -7.91 20.15 3.72
CA LEU A 393 -8.98 19.55 4.51
C LEU A 393 -8.40 18.54 5.50
N ASP A 394 -8.82 18.62 6.76
CA ASP A 394 -8.66 17.56 7.76
C ASP A 394 -9.84 16.59 7.58
N MET A 395 -9.55 15.37 7.16
CA MET A 395 -10.56 14.43 6.68
C MET A 395 -11.24 13.68 7.83
N PRO A 396 -12.57 13.48 7.75
CA PRO A 396 -13.34 12.83 8.81
C PRO A 396 -13.12 11.30 8.84
N THR A 397 -13.59 10.69 9.92
CA THR A 397 -13.37 9.27 10.23
C THR A 397 -13.75 8.31 9.12
N GLN A 398 -14.79 8.57 8.33
CA GLN A 398 -15.24 7.69 7.26
C GLN A 398 -14.34 7.75 6.01
N GLU A 399 -13.49 8.78 5.89
CA GLU A 399 -12.57 8.97 4.76
C GLU A 399 -11.12 8.55 5.07
N LEU A 400 -10.84 8.03 6.30
CA LEU A 400 -9.50 7.60 6.69
C LEU A 400 -9.07 6.25 6.07
N GLY A 401 -10.02 5.46 5.55
CA GLY A 401 -9.73 4.08 5.14
C GLY A 401 -9.36 3.21 6.36
N LEU A 402 -8.59 2.14 6.16
CA LEU A 402 -8.13 1.29 7.26
C LEU A 402 -6.84 1.81 7.94
N PRO A 403 -5.80 2.29 7.19
CA PRO A 403 -4.48 2.52 7.77
C PRO A 403 -4.32 3.89 8.41
N ALA A 404 -5.03 4.93 7.95
CA ALA A 404 -4.76 6.28 8.39
C ALA A 404 -5.25 6.54 9.83
N TYR A 405 -4.34 7.04 10.67
CA TYR A 405 -4.60 7.64 11.96
C TYR A 405 -5.15 9.06 11.81
N ARG A 406 -4.56 9.85 10.88
CA ARG A 406 -5.01 11.17 10.43
C ARG A 406 -4.72 11.33 8.95
N LYS A 407 -5.58 12.04 8.24
CA LYS A 407 -5.47 12.27 6.80
C LYS A 407 -5.81 13.71 6.45
N TYR A 408 -4.97 14.32 5.61
CA TYR A 408 -5.26 15.61 4.98
C TYR A 408 -5.44 15.41 3.48
N ASP A 409 -6.48 16.04 2.91
CA ASP A 409 -6.66 16.14 1.47
C ASP A 409 -6.45 17.58 1.01
N ILE A 410 -5.86 17.74 -0.17
CA ILE A 410 -5.74 19.03 -0.84
C ILE A 410 -6.62 19.01 -2.08
N GLU A 411 -7.54 19.95 -2.14
CA GLU A 411 -8.49 20.09 -3.24
C GLU A 411 -8.29 21.44 -3.95
N ALA A 412 -7.99 21.37 -5.26
CA ALA A 412 -7.88 22.57 -6.08
C ALA A 412 -9.24 23.00 -6.63
N TRP A 413 -9.41 24.30 -6.79
CA TRP A 413 -10.55 24.84 -7.50
C TRP A 413 -10.46 24.51 -8.99
N MET A 414 -11.52 23.98 -9.56
CA MET A 414 -11.63 23.61 -10.96
C MET A 414 -12.72 24.45 -11.64
N PRO A 415 -12.34 25.56 -12.31
CA PRO A 415 -13.29 26.54 -12.87
C PRO A 415 -14.30 25.96 -13.87
N GLY A 416 -13.90 24.97 -14.65
CA GLY A 416 -14.78 24.32 -15.63
C GLY A 416 -15.91 23.48 -15.01
N ARG A 417 -15.75 23.13 -13.71
CA ARG A 417 -16.74 22.39 -12.90
C ARG A 417 -17.48 23.27 -11.90
N ASP A 418 -16.95 24.46 -11.66
CA ASP A 418 -17.38 25.34 -10.56
C ASP A 418 -17.36 24.63 -9.18
N SER A 419 -16.34 23.82 -8.93
CA SER A 419 -16.18 23.06 -7.68
C SER A 419 -14.73 22.71 -7.38
N TYR A 420 -14.46 22.40 -6.11
CA TYR A 420 -13.18 21.84 -5.71
C TYR A 420 -13.05 20.36 -6.13
N GLY A 421 -11.83 19.91 -6.36
CA GLY A 421 -11.51 18.52 -6.66
C GLY A 421 -10.18 18.12 -6.03
N GLU A 422 -10.15 16.95 -5.40
CA GLU A 422 -8.95 16.39 -4.78
C GLU A 422 -7.82 16.22 -5.80
N ILE A 423 -6.68 16.85 -5.53
CA ILE A 423 -5.46 16.74 -6.32
C ILE A 423 -4.33 16.04 -5.55
N SER A 424 -4.45 15.93 -4.24
CA SER A 424 -3.44 15.34 -3.38
C SER A 424 -4.04 14.92 -2.04
N SER A 425 -3.38 13.97 -1.37
CA SER A 425 -3.70 13.54 -0.01
C SER A 425 -2.42 13.19 0.75
N GLY A 426 -2.48 13.21 2.08
CA GLY A 426 -1.41 12.77 2.96
C GLY A 426 -1.98 12.07 4.19
N SER A 427 -1.37 10.95 4.61
CA SER A 427 -1.84 10.11 5.71
C SER A 427 -0.70 9.76 6.66
N ASN A 428 -0.94 9.94 7.95
CA ASN A 428 -0.16 9.31 9.01
C ASN A 428 -0.78 7.94 9.30
N CYS A 429 -0.03 6.87 9.11
CA CYS A 429 -0.48 5.49 9.34
C CYS A 429 0.03 4.93 10.67
N THR A 430 0.78 5.70 11.46
CA THR A 430 1.45 5.23 12.68
C THR A 430 2.11 3.85 12.44
N ASP A 431 1.94 2.90 13.33
CA ASP A 431 2.51 1.55 13.22
C ASP A 431 1.59 0.54 12.48
N TYR A 432 0.46 0.99 11.91
CA TYR A 432 -0.50 0.10 11.24
C TYR A 432 0.12 -0.76 10.15
N GLN A 433 0.87 -0.11 9.23
CA GLN A 433 1.54 -0.79 8.12
C GLN A 433 2.75 -1.57 8.63
N SER A 434 3.50 -1.00 9.55
CA SER A 434 4.72 -1.58 10.10
C SER A 434 4.46 -2.89 10.84
N ARG A 435 3.40 -2.96 11.65
CA ARG A 435 3.00 -4.22 12.30
C ARG A 435 2.60 -5.30 11.33
N ARG A 436 2.00 -4.95 10.18
CA ARG A 436 1.54 -5.90 9.16
C ARG A 436 2.64 -6.34 8.20
N LEU A 437 3.57 -5.44 7.91
CA LEU A 437 4.67 -5.67 6.97
C LEU A 437 6.02 -5.90 7.66
N ASN A 438 6.02 -5.96 9.00
CA ASN A 438 7.24 -6.15 9.80
C ASN A 438 8.32 -5.09 9.47
N ILE A 439 7.93 -3.81 9.48
CA ILE A 439 8.83 -2.68 9.27
C ILE A 439 9.31 -2.18 10.63
N LEU A 440 10.57 -2.35 10.94
CA LEU A 440 11.13 -2.07 12.24
C LEU A 440 12.15 -0.93 12.17
N TYR A 441 12.52 -0.40 13.32
CA TYR A 441 13.76 0.36 13.49
C TYR A 441 14.55 -0.19 14.66
N GLU A 442 15.88 -0.11 14.55
CA GLU A 442 16.82 -0.50 15.58
C GLU A 442 17.16 0.72 16.43
N ARG A 443 16.86 0.67 17.71
CA ARG A 443 17.19 1.71 18.68
C ARG A 443 18.69 1.73 19.01
N GLU A 444 19.11 2.76 19.73
CA GLU A 444 20.51 2.92 20.17
C GLU A 444 21.00 1.74 21.02
N ASP A 445 20.13 1.12 21.79
CA ASP A 445 20.42 -0.05 22.63
C ASP A 445 20.40 -1.39 21.86
N GLY A 446 20.15 -1.36 20.55
CA GLY A 446 20.03 -2.54 19.70
C GLY A 446 18.67 -3.24 19.76
N SER A 447 17.69 -2.71 20.51
CA SER A 447 16.33 -3.24 20.53
C SER A 447 15.58 -2.85 19.25
N LEU A 448 14.67 -3.72 18.80
CA LEU A 448 13.83 -3.50 17.61
C LEU A 448 12.44 -3.04 18.03
N GLN A 449 11.93 -2.03 17.34
CA GLN A 449 10.56 -1.52 17.52
C GLN A 449 9.88 -1.31 16.18
N TYR A 450 8.54 -1.32 16.17
CA TYR A 450 7.76 -0.99 14.98
C TYR A 450 7.92 0.49 14.64
N ALA A 451 8.28 0.76 13.39
CA ALA A 451 8.38 2.12 12.89
C ALA A 451 6.98 2.70 12.62
N HIS A 452 6.87 4.01 12.55
CA HIS A 452 5.70 4.68 12.01
C HIS A 452 5.89 4.97 10.53
N THR A 453 4.80 4.95 9.76
CA THR A 453 4.81 5.27 8.33
C THR A 453 3.89 6.45 8.02
N VAL A 454 4.34 7.27 7.09
CA VAL A 454 3.59 8.41 6.56
C VAL A 454 3.68 8.37 5.05
N ASN A 455 2.56 8.52 4.36
CA ASN A 455 2.53 8.62 2.90
C ASN A 455 1.83 9.90 2.47
N ALA A 456 2.22 10.45 1.33
CA ALA A 456 1.53 11.58 0.74
C ALA A 456 1.75 11.66 -0.77
N THR A 457 0.71 12.04 -1.50
CA THR A 457 0.80 12.31 -2.93
C THR A 457 1.46 13.65 -3.16
N ALA A 458 2.63 13.69 -3.79
CA ALA A 458 3.25 14.93 -4.23
C ALA A 458 2.54 15.50 -5.47
N CYS A 459 2.17 14.65 -6.41
CA CYS A 459 1.44 15.06 -7.61
C CYS A 459 0.64 13.91 -8.22
N ALA A 460 -0.69 13.98 -8.19
CA ALA A 460 -1.58 13.14 -8.98
C ALA A 460 -1.74 13.78 -10.36
N ILE A 461 -0.97 13.31 -11.34
CA ILE A 461 -0.75 14.00 -12.62
C ILE A 461 -2.06 14.37 -13.34
N PRO A 462 -3.04 13.47 -13.59
CA PRO A 462 -4.22 13.85 -14.36
C PRO A 462 -5.05 14.94 -13.69
N ARG A 463 -5.23 14.87 -12.38
CA ARG A 463 -6.03 15.86 -11.63
C ARG A 463 -5.31 17.20 -11.55
N THR A 464 -3.98 17.20 -11.39
CA THR A 464 -3.17 18.43 -11.46
C THR A 464 -3.18 19.04 -12.86
N VAL A 465 -3.18 18.22 -13.92
CA VAL A 465 -3.37 18.69 -15.31
C VAL A 465 -4.74 19.36 -15.48
N ILE A 466 -5.82 18.77 -14.92
CA ILE A 466 -7.14 19.42 -14.93
C ILE A 466 -7.06 20.81 -14.30
N ALA A 467 -6.53 20.89 -13.08
CA ALA A 467 -6.44 22.14 -12.33
C ALA A 467 -5.63 23.21 -13.10
N ILE A 468 -4.49 22.84 -13.70
CA ILE A 468 -3.66 23.75 -14.51
C ILE A 468 -4.40 24.23 -15.76
N LEU A 469 -4.97 23.32 -16.55
CA LEU A 469 -5.66 23.70 -17.78
C LEU A 469 -6.83 24.64 -17.50
N GLU A 470 -7.62 24.36 -16.46
CA GLU A 470 -8.80 25.12 -16.13
C GLU A 470 -8.49 26.45 -15.43
N THR A 471 -7.46 26.50 -14.56
CA THR A 471 -7.07 27.72 -13.85
C THR A 471 -6.39 28.73 -14.77
N HIS A 472 -5.51 28.25 -15.67
CA HIS A 472 -4.64 29.11 -16.47
C HIS A 472 -5.13 29.33 -17.90
N GLN A 473 -6.38 28.97 -18.21
CA GLN A 473 -6.98 29.17 -19.52
C GLN A 473 -7.18 30.64 -19.85
N THR A 474 -7.10 30.96 -21.13
CA THR A 474 -7.39 32.30 -21.65
C THR A 474 -8.71 32.30 -22.45
N LYS A 475 -9.22 33.48 -22.74
CA LYS A 475 -10.41 33.68 -23.57
C LYS A 475 -10.26 33.10 -24.97
N GLU A 476 -9.05 33.15 -25.51
CA GLU A 476 -8.66 32.62 -26.84
C GLU A 476 -8.60 31.09 -26.84
N GLY A 477 -8.64 30.44 -25.67
CA GLY A 477 -8.57 28.99 -25.51
C GLY A 477 -7.16 28.45 -25.52
N THR A 478 -6.17 29.30 -25.23
CA THR A 478 -4.80 28.90 -24.91
C THR A 478 -4.66 28.69 -23.39
N VAL A 479 -3.52 28.16 -22.93
CA VAL A 479 -3.25 27.97 -21.50
C VAL A 479 -1.87 28.54 -21.18
N ARG A 480 -1.82 29.47 -20.23
CA ARG A 480 -0.56 29.99 -19.68
C ARG A 480 0.11 28.90 -18.84
N VAL A 481 1.41 28.75 -19.01
CA VAL A 481 2.19 27.78 -18.24
C VAL A 481 2.68 28.45 -16.96
N PRO A 482 2.38 27.88 -15.77
CA PRO A 482 2.93 28.37 -14.50
C PRO A 482 4.46 28.51 -14.58
N ARG A 483 5.01 29.57 -13.98
CA ARG A 483 6.45 29.88 -14.07
C ARG A 483 7.33 28.70 -13.64
N ALA A 484 6.94 27.99 -12.59
CA ALA A 484 7.70 26.83 -12.09
C ALA A 484 7.78 25.68 -13.11
N LEU A 485 6.82 25.56 -14.04
CA LEU A 485 6.81 24.51 -15.06
C LEU A 485 7.51 24.93 -16.37
N GLN A 486 7.71 26.21 -16.62
CA GLN A 486 8.31 26.70 -17.88
C GLN A 486 9.69 26.08 -18.17
N PRO A 487 10.62 25.92 -17.20
CA PRO A 487 11.91 25.27 -17.45
C PRO A 487 11.78 23.80 -17.88
N TYR A 488 10.78 23.09 -17.36
CA TYR A 488 10.55 21.66 -17.65
C TYR A 488 9.76 21.45 -18.95
N LEU A 489 8.81 22.35 -19.24
CA LEU A 489 7.96 22.26 -20.41
C LEU A 489 8.59 22.93 -21.65
N GLY A 490 9.42 23.94 -21.42
CA GLY A 490 10.06 24.77 -22.48
C GLY A 490 9.05 25.58 -23.30
N LEU A 491 7.94 25.99 -22.68
CA LEU A 491 6.87 26.80 -23.24
C LEU A 491 6.35 27.76 -22.17
N GLU A 492 5.97 28.96 -22.56
CA GLU A 492 5.28 29.92 -21.70
C GLU A 492 3.75 29.82 -21.86
N VAL A 493 3.31 29.44 -23.06
CA VAL A 493 1.88 29.28 -23.41
C VAL A 493 1.70 28.01 -24.22
N ILE A 494 0.65 27.27 -23.90
CA ILE A 494 0.20 26.14 -24.67
C ILE A 494 -0.83 26.64 -25.69
N GLU A 495 -0.51 26.51 -26.95
CA GLU A 495 -1.33 26.92 -28.08
C GLU A 495 -1.76 25.75 -28.94
N LYS A 496 -2.70 26.02 -29.84
CA LYS A 496 -3.13 25.01 -30.79
C LYS A 496 -1.99 24.62 -31.74
N PRO A 497 -1.68 23.33 -31.85
CA PRO A 497 -0.56 22.87 -32.67
C PRO A 497 -0.83 23.07 -34.17
N LYS A 498 0.26 23.27 -34.92
CA LYS A 498 0.22 23.46 -36.39
C LYS A 498 0.08 22.16 -37.19
N TYR A 499 -0.75 21.22 -36.73
CA TYR A 499 -1.02 20.00 -37.49
C TYR A 499 -2.52 19.78 -37.66
N SER A 500 -2.91 19.08 -38.72
CA SER A 500 -4.30 18.74 -38.97
C SER A 500 -4.76 17.68 -37.96
N PRO A 501 -5.92 17.85 -37.30
CA PRO A 501 -6.44 16.86 -36.39
C PRO A 501 -6.77 15.55 -37.11
N LEU A 502 -6.65 14.42 -36.40
CA LEU A 502 -7.03 13.12 -36.93
C LEU A 502 -8.52 13.09 -37.27
N LYS A 503 -8.84 12.60 -38.46
CA LYS A 503 -10.22 12.40 -38.86
C LYS A 503 -10.70 11.01 -38.42
N TYR A 504 -11.75 10.96 -37.61
CA TYR A 504 -12.38 9.69 -37.23
C TYR A 504 -13.08 9.08 -38.42
N ILE A 505 -12.79 7.82 -38.75
CA ILE A 505 -13.32 7.06 -39.88
C ILE A 505 -14.07 5.79 -39.43
N GLY A 506 -14.33 5.66 -38.11
CA GLY A 506 -15.01 4.51 -37.52
C GLY A 506 -16.50 4.41 -37.87
N PRO A 507 -17.26 3.46 -37.31
CA PRO A 507 -18.69 3.30 -37.52
C PRO A 507 -19.47 4.57 -37.10
N ASN A 508 -20.68 4.75 -37.63
CA ASN A 508 -21.57 5.89 -37.36
C ASN A 508 -21.09 7.26 -37.89
N GLN A 509 -20.28 7.27 -38.92
CA GLN A 509 -19.92 8.50 -39.64
C GLN A 509 -20.90 8.73 -40.82
N HIS A 510 -21.42 9.96 -40.92
CA HIS A 510 -22.30 10.35 -42.03
C HIS A 510 -21.56 10.36 -43.39
N HIS A 511 -20.25 10.50 -43.40
CA HIS A 511 -19.40 10.49 -44.60
C HIS A 511 -18.20 9.56 -44.41
N ARG A 512 -18.44 8.25 -44.38
CA ARG A 512 -17.39 7.26 -44.34
C ARG A 512 -16.68 7.21 -45.70
N PRO A 513 -15.36 7.46 -45.79
CA PRO A 513 -14.64 7.28 -47.04
C PRO A 513 -14.74 5.80 -47.48
N PRO A 514 -14.83 5.54 -48.80
CA PRO A 514 -14.86 4.16 -49.31
C PRO A 514 -13.61 3.41 -48.82
N ARG A 515 -13.79 2.15 -48.42
CA ARG A 515 -12.66 1.31 -48.07
C ARG A 515 -11.76 1.16 -49.30
N PRO A 516 -10.44 1.29 -49.15
CA PRO A 516 -9.52 0.98 -50.25
C PRO A 516 -9.77 -0.47 -50.71
N ALA A 517 -9.78 -0.70 -52.01
CA ALA A 517 -9.95 -2.04 -52.58
C ALA A 517 -8.85 -2.96 -52.00
N PRO A 518 -9.18 -4.22 -51.68
CA PRO A 518 -8.15 -5.17 -51.25
C PRO A 518 -7.07 -5.24 -52.32
N LYS A 519 -5.83 -5.06 -51.90
CA LYS A 519 -4.68 -5.26 -52.80
C LYS A 519 -4.76 -6.72 -53.25
N THR A 520 -5.04 -6.93 -54.51
CA THR A 520 -4.87 -8.24 -55.15
C THR A 520 -3.42 -8.65 -54.99
N ARG A 521 -3.19 -9.76 -54.31
CA ARG A 521 -1.85 -10.37 -54.19
C ARG A 521 -1.43 -10.97 -55.52
#